data_db95f6712a2a6b3f6811072a70fdddd3
#
_entry.id   db95f6712a2a6b3f6811072a70fdddd3
#
_cell.length_a   1.000
_cell.length_b   1.000
_cell.length_c   1.000
_cell.angle_alpha   90.00
_cell.angle_beta   90.00
_cell.angle_gamma   90.00
#
_symmetry.space_group_name_H-M   'P 1'
#
loop_
_entity.id
_entity.type
_entity.pdbx_description
1 polymer ?
#
loop_
_entity_poly.entity_id
_entity_poly.type
_entity_poly.pdbx_seq_one_letter_code
_entity_poly.pdbx_strand_id
1 'polypeptide(L)'
;QINALDLGLRRMTALLDEYGDETVSEALAELRNRAATLMAANIAELPDGTYSAEDFLDNDGIVDMPLKIALDLSIKGDRMVLDFSRSAKACAGPVNIALSTAVASVYVAIKHVFTDVPANGGVLEPIETIIPDDSLLSVRAPKPVGGYTETILRIIDVIFCAIAQVAPERVNGCAYGTINALSLAGHRQNNSRWVMFSFFGGGHGGHPKGDGLNHGNAPISTATIPPAEILEAAYPVMFTQWALRPDSGGPGRHRGGLGAVYEIELLEETANAFVFGERGKFGPPGVLGGGPGARNVFRYEQDDGYYHPPQISKMVGIKITRGQHLRLETPGGGGYGAANQRDPKAVARDVSLGYVTAARAETDYLVRLDAHGDPDIPATQRLRKAAQS
;
A
#
# COMPACT_ATOMS: atom_id res chain seq x y z
N GLN A 1 16.61 21.76 -4.70
CA GLN A 1 15.49 22.20 -5.55
C GLN A 1 15.95 23.24 -6.58
N ILE A 2 16.55 24.39 -6.17
CA ILE A 2 17.01 25.45 -7.09
C ILE A 2 17.92 24.88 -8.19
N ASN A 3 18.95 24.11 -7.84
CA ASN A 3 19.86 23.51 -8.82
C ASN A 3 19.17 22.57 -9.82
N ALA A 4 18.11 21.86 -9.37
CA ALA A 4 17.32 21.00 -10.25
C ALA A 4 16.50 21.82 -11.25
N LEU A 5 15.92 22.94 -10.82
CA LEU A 5 15.21 23.87 -11.70
C LEU A 5 16.15 24.52 -12.72
N ASP A 6 17.34 24.96 -12.29
CA ASP A 6 18.36 25.53 -13.19
C ASP A 6 18.84 24.51 -14.23
N LEU A 7 18.99 23.24 -13.82
CA LEU A 7 19.35 22.18 -14.76
C LEU A 7 18.23 21.92 -15.77
N GLY A 8 16.97 21.89 -15.31
CA GLY A 8 15.80 21.74 -16.16
C GLY A 8 15.70 22.87 -17.19
N LEU A 9 15.85 24.12 -16.73
CA LEU A 9 15.85 25.29 -17.59
C LEU A 9 16.94 25.20 -18.68
N ARG A 10 18.18 24.93 -18.29
CA ARG A 10 19.29 24.79 -19.25
C ARG A 10 19.04 23.71 -20.30
N ARG A 11 18.52 22.55 -19.90
CA ARG A 11 18.23 21.43 -20.83
C ARG A 11 17.09 21.77 -21.77
N MET A 12 16.03 22.40 -21.25
CA MET A 12 14.91 22.83 -22.10
C MET A 12 15.36 23.89 -23.09
N THR A 13 16.13 24.92 -22.65
CA THR A 13 16.69 25.95 -23.54
C THR A 13 17.57 25.32 -24.64
N ALA A 14 18.42 24.37 -24.29
CA ALA A 14 19.25 23.66 -25.28
C ALA A 14 18.43 22.92 -26.34
N LEU A 15 17.29 22.29 -25.95
CA LEU A 15 16.37 21.65 -26.91
C LEU A 15 15.72 22.70 -27.84
N LEU A 16 15.29 23.82 -27.28
CA LEU A 16 14.69 24.91 -28.08
C LEU A 16 15.71 25.55 -29.04
N ASP A 17 16.96 25.73 -28.60
CA ASP A 17 18.05 26.24 -29.45
C ASP A 17 18.41 25.26 -30.56
N GLU A 18 18.36 23.93 -30.31
CA GLU A 18 18.73 22.90 -31.29
C GLU A 18 17.64 22.65 -32.33
N TYR A 19 16.36 22.58 -31.93
CA TYR A 19 15.24 22.15 -32.78
C TYR A 19 14.26 23.26 -33.12
N GLY A 20 14.34 24.42 -32.46
CA GLY A 20 13.40 25.53 -32.57
C GLY A 20 12.11 25.34 -31.75
N ASP A 21 11.52 26.48 -31.36
CA ASP A 21 10.32 26.51 -30.47
C ASP A 21 9.12 25.81 -31.08
N GLU A 22 8.90 25.97 -32.39
CA GLU A 22 7.76 25.34 -33.09
C GLU A 22 7.87 23.84 -33.09
N THR A 23 9.01 23.29 -33.51
CA THR A 23 9.25 21.83 -33.56
C THR A 23 9.12 21.17 -32.16
N VAL A 24 9.69 21.81 -31.13
CA VAL A 24 9.60 21.27 -29.76
C VAL A 24 8.15 21.32 -29.25
N SER A 25 7.42 22.41 -29.52
CA SER A 25 6.01 22.55 -29.13
C SER A 25 5.11 21.51 -29.82
N GLU A 26 5.30 21.32 -31.13
CA GLU A 26 4.57 20.29 -31.89
C GLU A 26 4.89 18.89 -31.42
N ALA A 27 6.16 18.58 -31.13
CA ALA A 27 6.56 17.27 -30.59
C ALA A 27 5.94 16.99 -29.22
N LEU A 28 5.89 17.98 -28.32
CA LEU A 28 5.24 17.86 -27.02
C LEU A 28 3.73 17.61 -27.14
N ALA A 29 3.06 18.35 -28.06
CA ALA A 29 1.64 18.19 -28.35
C ALA A 29 1.35 16.77 -28.91
N GLU A 30 2.16 16.31 -29.86
CA GLU A 30 2.02 14.98 -30.47
C GLU A 30 2.25 13.87 -29.46
N LEU A 31 3.27 13.95 -28.58
CA LEU A 31 3.50 12.97 -27.53
C LEU A 31 2.33 12.88 -26.55
N ARG A 32 1.73 14.03 -26.20
CA ARG A 32 0.53 14.08 -25.37
C ARG A 32 -0.68 13.46 -26.07
N ASN A 33 -0.92 13.81 -27.33
CA ASN A 33 -2.03 13.28 -28.14
C ASN A 33 -1.92 11.76 -28.32
N ARG A 34 -0.71 11.23 -28.57
CA ARG A 34 -0.47 9.79 -28.65
C ARG A 34 -0.84 9.07 -27.35
N ALA A 35 -0.44 9.60 -26.21
CA ALA A 35 -0.79 9.02 -24.93
C ALA A 35 -2.32 9.06 -24.69
N ALA A 36 -2.98 10.17 -25.03
CA ALA A 36 -4.43 10.31 -24.92
C ALA A 36 -5.19 9.30 -25.82
N THR A 37 -4.79 9.20 -27.09
CA THR A 37 -5.37 8.26 -28.05
C THR A 37 -5.17 6.81 -27.60
N LEU A 38 -3.99 6.46 -27.12
CA LEU A 38 -3.70 5.09 -26.67
C LEU A 38 -4.48 4.76 -25.40
N MET A 39 -4.62 5.72 -24.47
CA MET A 39 -5.43 5.54 -23.27
C MET A 39 -6.93 5.38 -23.64
N ALA A 40 -7.46 6.21 -24.52
CA ALA A 40 -8.84 6.10 -24.99
C ALA A 40 -9.10 4.73 -25.66
N ALA A 41 -8.16 4.23 -26.47
CA ALA A 41 -8.24 2.91 -27.08
C ALA A 41 -8.23 1.78 -26.04
N ASN A 42 -7.38 1.87 -25.00
CA ASN A 42 -7.36 0.91 -23.92
C ASN A 42 -8.64 0.93 -23.08
N ILE A 43 -9.26 2.10 -22.87
CA ILE A 43 -10.54 2.21 -22.16
C ILE A 43 -11.65 1.56 -22.99
N ALA A 44 -11.66 1.77 -24.30
CA ALA A 44 -12.65 1.21 -25.21
C ALA A 44 -12.65 -0.34 -25.28
N GLU A 45 -11.59 -0.99 -24.84
CA GLU A 45 -11.53 -2.46 -24.69
C GLU A 45 -12.31 -2.97 -23.47
N LEU A 46 -12.62 -2.09 -22.51
CA LEU A 46 -13.30 -2.46 -21.28
C LEU A 46 -14.82 -2.41 -21.48
N PRO A 47 -15.59 -3.31 -20.85
CA PRO A 47 -17.04 -3.26 -20.86
C PRO A 47 -17.61 -1.94 -20.30
N ASP A 48 -18.59 -1.36 -20.97
CA ASP A 48 -19.37 -0.24 -20.44
C ASP A 48 -20.07 -0.63 -19.14
N GLY A 49 -20.12 0.28 -18.18
CA GLY A 49 -20.79 0.04 -16.90
C GLY A 49 -20.30 0.94 -15.79
N THR A 50 -20.85 0.72 -14.59
CA THR A 50 -20.41 1.38 -13.36
C THR A 50 -19.95 0.33 -12.35
N TYR A 51 -18.74 0.49 -11.85
CA TYR A 51 -18.03 -0.44 -10.97
C TYR A 51 -17.69 0.28 -9.68
N SER A 52 -18.31 -0.11 -8.58
CA SER A 52 -18.14 0.57 -7.29
C SER A 52 -17.17 -0.17 -6.37
N ALA A 53 -16.39 0.60 -5.64
CA ALA A 53 -15.53 0.07 -4.57
C ALA A 53 -15.45 1.06 -3.41
N GLU A 54 -15.20 0.54 -2.21
CA GLU A 54 -14.93 1.37 -1.03
C GLU A 54 -13.90 0.72 -0.13
N ASP A 55 -13.14 1.55 0.58
CA ASP A 55 -12.18 1.14 1.59
C ASP A 55 -12.10 2.24 2.66
N PHE A 56 -11.41 1.99 3.77
CA PHE A 56 -11.43 2.87 4.93
C PHE A 56 -10.01 3.14 5.43
N LEU A 57 -9.77 4.39 5.82
CA LEU A 57 -8.71 4.71 6.78
C LEU A 57 -9.19 4.32 8.18
N ASP A 58 -8.29 3.86 9.03
CA ASP A 58 -8.63 3.42 10.39
C ASP A 58 -9.25 4.54 11.24
N ASN A 59 -8.67 5.74 11.15
CA ASN A 59 -9.08 6.97 11.82
C ASN A 59 -8.21 8.16 11.34
N ASP A 60 -8.47 9.35 11.84
CA ASP A 60 -7.68 10.55 11.51
C ASP A 60 -6.51 10.84 12.48
N GLY A 61 -6.28 9.98 13.48
CA GLY A 61 -5.26 10.16 14.51
C GLY A 61 -5.69 11.08 15.66
N ILE A 62 -6.89 11.65 15.62
CA ILE A 62 -7.51 12.50 16.66
C ILE A 62 -8.81 11.87 17.14
N VAL A 63 -9.68 11.50 16.21
CA VAL A 63 -10.97 10.86 16.48
C VAL A 63 -10.91 9.42 15.97
N ASP A 64 -11.22 8.44 16.84
CA ASP A 64 -11.19 7.02 16.47
C ASP A 64 -12.44 6.60 15.69
N MET A 65 -12.63 7.20 14.53
CA MET A 65 -13.69 6.86 13.57
C MET A 65 -13.10 6.54 12.20
N PRO A 66 -13.53 5.44 11.54
CA PRO A 66 -13.13 5.13 10.18
C PRO A 66 -13.54 6.24 9.19
N LEU A 67 -12.65 6.54 8.25
CA LEU A 67 -12.91 7.51 7.18
C LEU A 67 -13.02 6.76 5.85
N LYS A 68 -14.20 6.79 5.27
CA LYS A 68 -14.50 6.09 4.02
C LYS A 68 -13.88 6.80 2.82
N ILE A 69 -13.26 6.02 1.93
CA ILE A 69 -12.93 6.42 0.56
C ILE A 69 -13.73 5.50 -0.36
N ALA A 70 -14.59 6.09 -1.17
CA ALA A 70 -15.47 5.36 -2.06
C ALA A 70 -15.33 5.88 -3.48
N LEU A 71 -15.38 4.98 -4.44
CA LEU A 71 -15.28 5.24 -5.87
C LEU A 71 -16.44 4.61 -6.61
N ASP A 72 -17.08 5.39 -7.48
CA ASP A 72 -17.92 4.90 -8.57
C ASP A 72 -17.17 5.13 -9.89
N LEU A 73 -16.63 4.05 -10.46
CA LEU A 73 -15.93 4.04 -11.73
C LEU A 73 -16.94 3.79 -12.85
N SER A 74 -17.17 4.76 -13.71
CA SER A 74 -18.05 4.62 -14.87
C SER A 74 -17.24 4.58 -16.17
N ILE A 75 -17.51 3.59 -17.02
CA ILE A 75 -16.91 3.43 -18.35
C ILE A 75 -18.00 3.57 -19.38
N LYS A 76 -17.78 4.41 -20.41
CA LYS A 76 -18.69 4.59 -21.53
C LYS A 76 -17.88 4.85 -22.81
N GLY A 77 -17.84 3.86 -23.69
CA GLY A 77 -17.02 3.89 -24.90
C GLY A 77 -15.53 4.07 -24.56
N ASP A 78 -14.92 5.16 -25.01
CA ASP A 78 -13.52 5.49 -24.82
C ASP A 78 -13.26 6.45 -23.64
N ARG A 79 -14.24 6.65 -22.76
CA ARG A 79 -14.20 7.57 -21.63
C ARG A 79 -14.40 6.85 -20.31
N MET A 80 -13.71 7.35 -19.29
CA MET A 80 -13.76 6.86 -17.91
C MET A 80 -14.02 8.02 -16.94
N VAL A 81 -14.94 7.83 -15.99
CA VAL A 81 -15.22 8.78 -14.92
C VAL A 81 -14.94 8.11 -13.59
N LEU A 82 -14.11 8.72 -12.77
CA LEU A 82 -13.83 8.31 -11.39
C LEU A 82 -14.51 9.29 -10.44
N ASP A 83 -15.65 8.88 -9.88
CA ASP A 83 -16.43 9.71 -8.95
C ASP A 83 -16.19 9.29 -7.51
N PHE A 84 -15.54 10.18 -6.73
CA PHE A 84 -15.25 10.02 -5.31
C PHE A 84 -16.27 10.75 -4.41
N SER A 85 -17.41 11.18 -4.93
CA SER A 85 -18.41 11.99 -4.19
C SER A 85 -18.92 11.33 -2.91
N ARG A 86 -18.88 9.99 -2.82
CA ARG A 86 -19.32 9.25 -1.63
C ARG A 86 -18.23 9.09 -0.55
N SER A 87 -17.05 9.67 -0.76
CA SER A 87 -15.95 9.66 0.22
C SER A 87 -16.26 10.57 1.41
N ALA A 88 -15.56 10.33 2.53
CA ALA A 88 -15.70 11.10 3.74
C ALA A 88 -15.36 12.58 3.54
N LYS A 89 -15.95 13.43 4.38
CA LYS A 89 -15.63 14.86 4.45
C LYS A 89 -14.26 15.09 5.08
N ALA A 90 -13.73 16.30 4.91
CA ALA A 90 -12.49 16.74 5.53
C ALA A 90 -12.50 16.51 7.04
N CYS A 91 -11.42 15.92 7.58
CA CYS A 91 -11.25 15.60 8.99
C CYS A 91 -10.35 16.62 9.72
N ALA A 92 -10.25 16.48 11.04
CA ALA A 92 -9.38 17.32 11.87
C ALA A 92 -7.92 16.86 11.85
N GLY A 93 -7.68 15.57 11.66
CA GLY A 93 -6.36 14.96 11.63
C GLY A 93 -5.61 15.12 10.31
N PRO A 94 -4.36 14.64 10.21
CA PRO A 94 -3.45 14.96 9.11
C PRO A 94 -3.67 14.12 7.84
N VAL A 95 -4.64 13.23 7.79
CA VAL A 95 -4.85 12.30 6.65
C VAL A 95 -5.62 12.91 5.48
N ASN A 96 -5.98 14.19 5.55
CA ASN A 96 -6.53 14.90 4.39
C ASN A 96 -5.48 15.04 3.28
N ILE A 97 -5.95 15.25 2.04
CA ILE A 97 -5.07 15.55 0.91
C ILE A 97 -5.59 16.72 0.05
N ALA A 98 -4.69 17.40 -0.63
CA ALA A 98 -5.04 18.43 -1.61
C ALA A 98 -5.57 17.77 -2.89
N LEU A 99 -6.43 18.48 -3.63
CA LEU A 99 -7.00 18.01 -4.90
C LEU A 99 -5.92 17.53 -5.90
N SER A 100 -4.83 18.28 -6.04
CA SER A 100 -3.71 17.91 -6.93
C SER A 100 -3.08 16.57 -6.53
N THR A 101 -2.99 16.28 -5.23
CA THR A 101 -2.47 15.01 -4.72
C THR A 101 -3.45 13.85 -5.00
N ALA A 102 -4.75 14.09 -4.87
CA ALA A 102 -5.76 13.09 -5.23
C ALA A 102 -5.71 12.73 -6.72
N VAL A 103 -5.64 13.75 -7.61
CA VAL A 103 -5.51 13.54 -9.06
C VAL A 103 -4.19 12.82 -9.41
N ALA A 104 -3.09 13.16 -8.74
CA ALA A 104 -1.83 12.45 -8.91
C ALA A 104 -1.93 10.97 -8.47
N SER A 105 -2.71 10.68 -7.42
CA SER A 105 -2.95 9.29 -6.96
C SER A 105 -3.76 8.49 -7.98
N VAL A 106 -4.77 9.11 -8.59
CA VAL A 106 -5.51 8.54 -9.72
C VAL A 106 -4.55 8.23 -10.88
N TYR A 107 -3.69 9.18 -11.25
CA TYR A 107 -2.70 8.99 -12.31
C TYR A 107 -1.80 7.77 -12.03
N VAL A 108 -1.28 7.66 -10.80
CA VAL A 108 -0.44 6.53 -10.39
C VAL A 108 -1.19 5.21 -10.52
N ALA A 109 -2.43 5.12 -9.99
CA ALA A 109 -3.25 3.91 -10.09
C ALA A 109 -3.52 3.52 -11.55
N ILE A 110 -3.93 4.47 -12.38
CA ILE A 110 -4.19 4.25 -13.81
C ILE A 110 -2.92 3.78 -14.53
N LYS A 111 -1.75 4.32 -14.19
CA LYS A 111 -0.48 3.88 -14.78
C LYS A 111 -0.02 2.49 -14.34
N HIS A 112 -0.48 1.98 -13.18
CA HIS A 112 -0.28 0.59 -12.81
C HIS A 112 -1.16 -0.36 -13.63
N VAL A 113 -2.34 0.08 -14.04
CA VAL A 113 -3.31 -0.71 -14.83
C VAL A 113 -2.96 -0.70 -16.33
N PHE A 114 -2.61 0.48 -16.86
CA PHE A 114 -2.33 0.70 -18.28
C PHE A 114 -0.83 1.04 -18.47
N THR A 115 0.01 0.01 -18.32
CA THR A 115 1.47 0.15 -18.31
C THR A 115 2.08 0.49 -19.66
N ASP A 116 1.40 0.16 -20.74
CA ASP A 116 1.79 0.36 -22.14
C ASP A 116 1.62 1.82 -22.62
N VAL A 117 0.77 2.62 -21.95
CA VAL A 117 0.56 4.03 -22.30
C VAL A 117 1.74 4.88 -21.82
N PRO A 118 2.36 5.74 -22.67
CA PRO A 118 3.45 6.60 -22.25
C PRO A 118 3.07 7.54 -21.10
N ALA A 119 3.97 7.70 -20.11
CA ALA A 119 3.72 8.51 -18.93
C ALA A 119 3.86 10.01 -19.22
N ASN A 120 2.76 10.68 -19.53
CA ASN A 120 2.66 12.13 -19.69
C ASN A 120 1.22 12.61 -19.41
N GLY A 121 0.95 13.90 -19.58
CA GLY A 121 -0.35 14.51 -19.29
C GLY A 121 -1.52 13.99 -20.15
N GLY A 122 -1.26 13.39 -21.30
CA GLY A 122 -2.29 12.80 -22.18
C GLY A 122 -3.02 11.60 -21.56
N VAL A 123 -2.40 10.91 -20.60
CA VAL A 123 -3.01 9.77 -19.88
C VAL A 123 -4.37 10.13 -19.28
N LEU A 124 -4.52 11.31 -18.72
CA LEU A 124 -5.75 11.74 -18.04
C LEU A 124 -6.78 12.42 -18.96
N GLU A 125 -6.50 12.63 -20.23
CA GLU A 125 -7.43 13.33 -21.14
C GLU A 125 -8.76 12.59 -21.36
N PRO A 126 -8.81 11.26 -21.53
CA PRO A 126 -10.05 10.51 -21.61
C PRO A 126 -10.66 10.18 -20.23
N ILE A 127 -10.05 10.66 -19.12
CA ILE A 127 -10.42 10.32 -17.75
C ILE A 127 -10.86 11.56 -16.99
N GLU A 128 -12.09 11.56 -16.50
CA GLU A 128 -12.62 12.58 -15.60
C GLU A 128 -12.52 12.13 -14.15
N THR A 129 -12.12 13.04 -13.26
CA THR A 129 -12.08 12.78 -11.81
C THR A 129 -13.01 13.76 -11.10
N ILE A 130 -14.03 13.25 -10.40
CA ILE A 130 -15.01 14.04 -9.67
C ILE A 130 -14.71 13.93 -8.17
N ILE A 131 -14.39 15.05 -7.53
CA ILE A 131 -14.11 15.15 -6.09
C ILE A 131 -14.80 16.40 -5.53
N PRO A 132 -15.73 16.28 -4.56
CA PRO A 132 -16.39 17.42 -3.94
C PRO A 132 -15.42 18.33 -3.17
N ASP A 133 -15.67 19.62 -3.12
CA ASP A 133 -14.80 20.62 -2.45
C ASP A 133 -14.66 20.41 -0.93
N ASP A 134 -15.63 19.77 -0.27
CA ASP A 134 -15.60 19.51 1.18
C ASP A 134 -15.09 18.11 1.55
N SER A 135 -14.57 17.36 0.58
CA SER A 135 -14.01 16.01 0.77
C SER A 135 -12.65 16.05 1.46
N LEU A 136 -12.31 14.97 2.17
CA LEU A 136 -10.94 14.75 2.66
C LEU A 136 -9.92 14.67 1.51
N LEU A 137 -10.39 14.46 0.26
CA LEU A 137 -9.57 14.33 -0.96
C LEU A 137 -9.32 15.66 -1.67
N SER A 138 -9.83 16.79 -1.16
CA SER A 138 -9.77 18.10 -1.85
C SER A 138 -9.58 19.28 -0.90
N VAL A 139 -8.96 19.05 0.26
CA VAL A 139 -8.85 20.12 1.26
C VAL A 139 -7.93 21.26 0.83
N ARG A 140 -8.20 22.42 1.42
CA ARG A 140 -7.39 23.64 1.32
C ARG A 140 -6.89 24.08 2.70
N ALA A 141 -5.87 24.94 2.71
CA ALA A 141 -5.39 25.56 3.94
C ALA A 141 -6.54 26.19 4.74
N PRO A 142 -6.54 26.07 6.07
CA PRO A 142 -5.48 25.58 6.96
C PRO A 142 -5.58 24.09 7.36
N LYS A 143 -6.30 23.26 6.62
CA LYS A 143 -6.47 21.83 6.96
C LYS A 143 -5.14 21.08 6.94
N PRO A 144 -4.87 20.19 7.94
CA PRO A 144 -3.61 19.44 7.99
C PRO A 144 -3.58 18.32 6.94
N VAL A 145 -2.42 18.16 6.30
CA VAL A 145 -2.19 17.19 5.21
C VAL A 145 -0.91 16.36 5.42
N GLY A 146 -0.31 16.37 6.60
CA GLY A 146 0.99 15.71 6.85
C GLY A 146 0.99 14.19 6.66
N GLY A 147 -0.15 13.53 6.80
CA GLY A 147 -0.34 12.09 6.62
C GLY A 147 -0.94 11.69 5.26
N TYR A 148 -0.80 12.54 4.26
CA TYR A 148 -1.39 12.36 2.92
C TYR A 148 -1.05 11.01 2.26
N THR A 149 0.08 10.43 2.56
CA THR A 149 0.55 9.17 2.00
C THR A 149 -0.39 8.01 2.26
N GLU A 150 -1.01 7.96 3.45
CA GLU A 150 -1.96 6.90 3.81
C GLU A 150 -3.24 6.98 2.96
N THR A 151 -3.70 8.19 2.68
CA THR A 151 -4.87 8.45 1.84
C THR A 151 -4.62 8.14 0.36
N ILE A 152 -3.43 8.47 -0.16
CA ILE A 152 -3.02 8.10 -1.52
C ILE A 152 -3.16 6.60 -1.73
N LEU A 153 -2.67 5.80 -0.79
CA LEU A 153 -2.71 4.33 -0.90
C LEU A 153 -4.15 3.81 -0.93
N ARG A 154 -5.09 4.45 -0.18
CA ARG A 154 -6.52 4.08 -0.25
C ARG A 154 -7.14 4.41 -1.61
N ILE A 155 -6.80 5.54 -2.22
CA ILE A 155 -7.27 5.89 -3.57
C ILE A 155 -6.82 4.82 -4.57
N ILE A 156 -5.57 4.39 -4.51
CA ILE A 156 -5.03 3.33 -5.39
C ILE A 156 -5.79 2.01 -5.16
N ASP A 157 -6.00 1.63 -3.90
CA ASP A 157 -6.67 0.40 -3.52
C ASP A 157 -8.12 0.35 -4.04
N VAL A 158 -8.91 1.42 -3.87
CA VAL A 158 -10.31 1.44 -4.37
C VAL A 158 -10.37 1.43 -5.89
N ILE A 159 -9.41 2.05 -6.59
CA ILE A 159 -9.31 1.98 -8.06
C ILE A 159 -9.00 0.55 -8.50
N PHE A 160 -8.06 -0.14 -7.85
CA PHE A 160 -7.76 -1.54 -8.16
C PHE A 160 -8.96 -2.45 -7.90
N CYS A 161 -9.67 -2.28 -6.78
CA CYS A 161 -10.86 -3.04 -6.46
C CYS A 161 -12.02 -2.78 -7.44
N ALA A 162 -12.18 -1.56 -7.95
CA ALA A 162 -13.17 -1.24 -8.96
C ALA A 162 -12.81 -1.87 -10.32
N ILE A 163 -11.57 -1.70 -10.77
CA ILE A 163 -11.08 -2.25 -12.04
C ILE A 163 -11.02 -3.79 -12.02
N ALA A 164 -10.77 -4.40 -10.86
CA ALA A 164 -10.79 -5.87 -10.72
C ALA A 164 -12.13 -6.51 -11.11
N GLN A 165 -13.22 -5.75 -11.10
CA GLN A 165 -14.54 -6.23 -11.50
C GLN A 165 -14.70 -6.33 -13.03
N VAL A 166 -13.87 -5.63 -13.80
CA VAL A 166 -13.97 -5.52 -15.26
C VAL A 166 -12.72 -5.99 -15.99
N ALA A 167 -11.53 -5.76 -15.43
CA ALA A 167 -10.25 -6.15 -16.01
C ALA A 167 -9.29 -6.72 -14.93
N PRO A 168 -9.66 -7.85 -14.32
CA PRO A 168 -8.90 -8.44 -13.22
C PRO A 168 -7.46 -8.79 -13.58
N GLU A 169 -7.20 -9.13 -14.83
CA GLU A 169 -5.87 -9.46 -15.34
C GLU A 169 -4.92 -8.25 -15.39
N ARG A 170 -5.44 -7.03 -15.26
CA ARG A 170 -4.68 -5.78 -15.26
C ARG A 170 -4.37 -5.25 -13.86
N VAL A 171 -4.89 -5.89 -12.79
CA VAL A 171 -4.70 -5.45 -11.42
C VAL A 171 -4.14 -6.55 -10.53
N ASN A 172 -3.66 -6.16 -9.37
CA ASN A 172 -3.20 -7.05 -8.30
C ASN A 172 -4.16 -6.93 -7.11
N GLY A 173 -4.09 -7.86 -6.16
CA GLY A 173 -4.58 -7.62 -4.80
C GLY A 173 -3.93 -6.35 -4.22
N CYS A 174 -4.57 -5.72 -3.26
CA CYS A 174 -4.04 -4.50 -2.67
C CYS A 174 -2.73 -4.77 -1.92
N ALA A 175 -1.79 -3.85 -2.01
CA ALA A 175 -0.56 -3.91 -1.24
C ALA A 175 -0.84 -3.65 0.25
N TYR A 176 0.15 -3.83 1.11
CA TYR A 176 0.03 -3.61 2.56
C TYR A 176 -0.52 -2.22 2.98
N GLY A 177 -0.50 -1.26 2.08
CA GLY A 177 -1.35 -0.06 2.09
C GLY A 177 -1.12 0.90 3.24
N THR A 178 0.10 1.03 3.72
CA THR A 178 0.53 2.00 4.73
C THR A 178 2.02 2.30 4.55
N ILE A 179 2.49 3.44 5.04
CA ILE A 179 3.93 3.75 5.05
C ILE A 179 4.59 3.18 6.30
N ASN A 180 3.83 2.99 7.40
CA ASN A 180 4.35 2.55 8.68
C ASN A 180 5.56 3.37 9.14
N ALA A 181 5.36 4.68 9.27
CA ALA A 181 6.41 5.57 9.73
C ALA A 181 6.64 5.42 11.24
N LEU A 182 7.90 5.22 11.61
CA LEU A 182 8.39 5.25 12.99
C LEU A 182 9.45 6.32 13.11
N SER A 183 9.30 7.22 14.09
CA SER A 183 10.35 8.14 14.50
C SER A 183 10.70 7.89 15.95
N LEU A 184 12.01 7.86 16.25
CA LEU A 184 12.57 7.82 17.57
C LEU A 184 13.47 9.04 17.77
N ALA A 185 13.30 9.77 18.86
CA ALA A 185 14.09 10.95 19.13
C ALA A 185 14.52 10.99 20.62
N GLY A 186 15.78 11.32 20.86
CA GLY A 186 16.34 11.40 22.20
C GLY A 186 17.64 12.17 22.24
N HIS A 187 18.34 12.08 23.37
CA HIS A 187 19.66 12.64 23.56
C HIS A 187 20.62 11.54 23.95
N ARG A 188 21.86 11.61 23.47
CA ARG A 188 22.96 10.74 23.90
C ARG A 188 23.50 11.21 25.23
N GLN A 189 24.30 10.40 25.88
CA GLN A 189 24.98 10.76 27.18
C GLN A 189 25.77 12.07 27.10
N ASN A 190 26.33 12.41 25.93
CA ASN A 190 26.99 13.68 25.66
C ASN A 190 26.05 14.85 25.38
N ASN A 191 24.74 14.67 25.61
CA ASN A 191 23.66 15.61 25.33
C ASN A 191 23.46 15.98 23.86
N SER A 192 24.09 15.28 22.92
CA SER A 192 23.81 15.46 21.50
C SER A 192 22.43 14.84 21.13
N ARG A 193 21.61 15.60 20.39
CA ARG A 193 20.32 15.13 19.93
C ARG A 193 20.48 14.12 18.78
N TRP A 194 19.66 13.10 18.78
CA TRP A 194 19.49 12.18 17.65
C TRP A 194 18.04 12.02 17.29
N VAL A 195 17.77 11.76 16.00
CA VAL A 195 16.44 11.46 15.48
C VAL A 195 16.59 10.36 14.45
N MET A 196 15.96 9.23 14.68
CA MET A 196 15.76 8.18 13.69
C MET A 196 14.40 8.37 13.05
N PHE A 197 14.30 8.24 11.75
CA PHE A 197 13.04 8.17 11.02
C PHE A 197 13.14 7.07 9.97
N SER A 198 12.23 6.12 10.03
CA SER A 198 12.21 4.97 9.13
C SER A 198 10.79 4.64 8.66
N PHE A 199 10.72 4.09 7.47
CA PHE A 199 9.53 3.44 6.91
C PHE A 199 9.71 1.93 6.96
N PHE A 200 8.62 1.20 7.20
CA PHE A 200 8.68 -0.25 7.28
C PHE A 200 7.79 -0.88 6.21
N GLY A 201 8.39 -1.77 5.42
CA GLY A 201 7.73 -2.44 4.31
C GLY A 201 6.72 -3.51 4.75
N GLY A 202 5.91 -3.94 3.80
CA GLY A 202 4.92 -4.99 3.98
C GLY A 202 4.72 -5.83 2.72
N GLY A 203 3.71 -6.66 2.68
CA GLY A 203 3.43 -7.52 1.53
C GLY A 203 2.76 -6.78 0.37
N HIS A 204 3.13 -7.10 -0.85
CA HIS A 204 2.38 -6.69 -2.05
C HIS A 204 1.25 -7.67 -2.35
N GLY A 205 0.24 -7.24 -3.08
CA GLY A 205 -0.85 -8.12 -3.47
C GLY A 205 -0.42 -9.24 -4.41
N GLY A 206 -1.11 -10.39 -4.33
CA GLY A 206 -1.01 -11.43 -5.35
C GLY A 206 -1.45 -10.88 -6.70
N HIS A 207 -0.94 -11.45 -7.80
CA HIS A 207 -1.19 -10.93 -9.14
C HIS A 207 -1.51 -12.07 -10.14
N PRO A 208 -1.99 -11.78 -11.36
CA PRO A 208 -2.42 -12.81 -12.33
C PRO A 208 -1.37 -13.88 -12.63
N LYS A 209 -0.08 -13.55 -12.48
CA LYS A 209 1.04 -14.42 -12.87
C LYS A 209 1.79 -15.04 -11.68
N GLY A 210 1.42 -14.70 -10.43
CA GLY A 210 2.15 -15.22 -9.27
C GLY A 210 1.77 -14.59 -7.93
N ASP A 211 2.49 -15.02 -6.91
CA ASP A 211 2.35 -14.52 -5.54
C ASP A 211 2.88 -13.09 -5.40
N GLY A 212 2.35 -12.37 -4.42
CA GLY A 212 2.80 -11.02 -4.09
C GLY A 212 4.23 -11.02 -3.53
N LEU A 213 4.95 -9.93 -3.77
CA LEU A 213 6.28 -9.71 -3.21
C LEU A 213 6.21 -9.63 -1.68
N ASN A 214 7.02 -10.44 -1.00
CA ASN A 214 7.19 -10.36 0.45
C ASN A 214 7.99 -9.10 0.81
N HIS A 215 7.57 -8.39 1.85
CA HIS A 215 8.33 -7.29 2.45
C HIS A 215 8.81 -6.25 1.41
N GLY A 216 7.91 -5.77 0.58
CA GLY A 216 8.17 -4.69 -0.37
C GLY A 216 7.88 -3.31 0.21
N ASN A 217 8.16 -2.26 -0.57
CA ASN A 217 7.79 -0.89 -0.20
C ASN A 217 6.44 -0.49 -0.84
N ALA A 218 5.87 0.64 -0.39
CA ALA A 218 4.59 1.13 -0.90
C ALA A 218 4.61 1.34 -2.42
N PRO A 219 3.49 1.10 -3.13
CA PRO A 219 3.41 1.24 -4.59
C PRO A 219 3.75 2.64 -5.13
N ILE A 220 3.69 3.66 -4.28
CA ILE A 220 4.02 5.05 -4.60
C ILE A 220 5.51 5.39 -4.37
N SER A 221 6.30 4.44 -3.90
CA SER A 221 7.68 4.66 -3.46
C SER A 221 8.64 3.71 -4.17
N THR A 222 9.80 4.24 -4.56
CA THR A 222 10.95 3.46 -5.00
C THR A 222 12.03 3.36 -3.91
N ALA A 223 11.68 3.72 -2.66
CA ALA A 223 12.60 3.69 -1.54
C ALA A 223 13.03 2.26 -1.18
N THR A 224 14.25 2.13 -0.73
CA THR A 224 14.79 0.91 -0.13
C THR A 224 14.91 1.10 1.38
N ILE A 225 14.76 0.02 2.14
CA ILE A 225 14.95 0.05 3.58
C ILE A 225 16.46 -0.08 3.86
N PRO A 226 17.06 0.80 4.68
CA PRO A 226 18.45 0.65 5.09
C PRO A 226 18.67 -0.68 5.82
N PRO A 227 19.83 -1.34 5.67
CA PRO A 227 20.18 -2.51 6.48
C PRO A 227 20.12 -2.20 7.97
N ALA A 228 19.74 -3.20 8.79
CA ALA A 228 19.66 -3.03 10.26
C ALA A 228 20.96 -2.52 10.85
N GLU A 229 22.09 -3.04 10.38
CA GLU A 229 23.43 -2.68 10.84
C GLU A 229 23.76 -1.19 10.63
N ILE A 230 23.27 -0.59 9.55
CA ILE A 230 23.42 0.84 9.28
C ILE A 230 22.60 1.67 10.25
N LEU A 231 21.37 1.22 10.56
CA LEU A 231 20.51 1.90 11.52
C LEU A 231 21.07 1.80 12.95
N GLU A 232 21.54 0.62 13.35
CA GLU A 232 22.16 0.38 14.64
C GLU A 232 23.49 1.14 14.83
N ALA A 233 24.29 1.28 13.77
CA ALA A 233 25.50 2.10 13.81
C ALA A 233 25.21 3.61 13.93
N ALA A 234 24.11 4.07 13.33
CA ALA A 234 23.74 5.49 13.32
C ALA A 234 22.96 5.92 14.59
N TYR A 235 22.14 5.03 15.13
CA TYR A 235 21.19 5.32 16.21
C TYR A 235 21.36 4.37 17.40
N PRO A 236 21.04 4.79 18.64
CA PRO A 236 21.14 3.94 19.82
C PRO A 236 19.95 2.96 19.93
N VAL A 237 19.83 2.09 18.97
CA VAL A 237 18.78 1.05 18.88
C VAL A 237 19.42 -0.27 18.47
N MET A 238 18.74 -1.38 18.77
CA MET A 238 19.07 -2.71 18.30
C MET A 238 17.82 -3.38 17.74
N PHE A 239 17.90 -3.99 16.56
CA PHE A 239 16.83 -4.79 16.00
C PHE A 239 16.93 -6.21 16.55
N THR A 240 16.17 -6.51 17.61
CA THR A 240 16.11 -7.85 18.21
C THR A 240 15.37 -8.85 17.34
N GLN A 241 14.47 -8.36 16.46
CA GLN A 241 13.83 -9.15 15.43
C GLN A 241 13.62 -8.34 14.14
N TRP A 242 13.93 -8.96 13.00
CA TRP A 242 13.54 -8.50 11.68
C TRP A 242 13.32 -9.75 10.81
N ALA A 243 12.07 -10.15 10.66
CA ALA A 243 11.71 -11.41 10.00
C ALA A 243 10.41 -11.26 9.20
N LEU A 244 10.18 -12.13 8.22
CA LEU A 244 8.88 -12.23 7.58
C LEU A 244 7.83 -12.66 8.61
N ARG A 245 6.61 -12.11 8.48
CA ARG A 245 5.47 -12.42 9.33
C ARG A 245 4.67 -13.57 8.73
N PRO A 246 4.69 -14.79 9.31
CA PRO A 246 3.89 -15.91 8.85
C PRO A 246 2.39 -15.55 8.81
N ASP A 247 1.64 -16.16 7.90
CA ASP A 247 0.18 -16.01 7.75
C ASP A 247 -0.29 -14.57 7.45
N SER A 248 0.61 -13.65 7.14
CA SER A 248 0.23 -12.27 6.89
C SER A 248 -0.24 -12.01 5.47
N GLY A 249 0.19 -12.78 4.48
CA GLY A 249 -0.28 -12.67 3.11
C GLY A 249 -1.71 -13.17 2.95
N GLY A 250 -2.56 -12.39 2.30
CA GLY A 250 -3.93 -12.74 1.99
C GLY A 250 -4.02 -14.04 1.19
N PRO A 251 -4.89 -15.00 1.59
CA PRO A 251 -5.04 -16.26 0.88
C PRO A 251 -5.62 -16.04 -0.52
N GLY A 252 -5.13 -16.80 -1.50
CA GLY A 252 -5.56 -16.69 -2.89
C GLY A 252 -5.00 -17.82 -3.74
N ARG A 253 -5.48 -17.95 -4.98
CA ARG A 253 -4.82 -18.80 -5.98
C ARG A 253 -3.36 -18.38 -6.12
N HIS A 254 -3.12 -17.06 -6.09
CA HIS A 254 -1.84 -16.45 -5.85
C HIS A 254 -1.90 -15.70 -4.52
N ARG A 255 -1.05 -16.10 -3.58
CA ARG A 255 -0.99 -15.56 -2.22
C ARG A 255 -0.51 -14.10 -2.26
N GLY A 256 -1.08 -13.26 -1.40
CA GLY A 256 -0.48 -11.96 -1.08
C GLY A 256 0.92 -12.13 -0.48
N GLY A 257 1.80 -11.17 -0.71
CA GLY A 257 3.12 -11.12 -0.11
C GLY A 257 3.03 -10.99 1.41
N LEU A 258 4.06 -11.47 2.10
CA LEU A 258 4.13 -11.39 3.55
C LEU A 258 4.58 -10.00 4.00
N GLY A 259 4.00 -9.52 5.10
CA GLY A 259 4.56 -8.46 5.91
C GLY A 259 5.77 -8.92 6.70
N ALA A 260 6.24 -8.07 7.59
CA ALA A 260 7.36 -8.36 8.47
C ALA A 260 7.03 -8.11 9.94
N VAL A 261 7.83 -8.70 10.81
CA VAL A 261 7.90 -8.39 12.24
C VAL A 261 9.20 -7.67 12.47
N TYR A 262 9.10 -6.49 13.06
CA TYR A 262 10.23 -5.74 13.58
C TYR A 262 10.09 -5.59 15.07
N GLU A 263 11.17 -5.83 15.80
CA GLU A 263 11.26 -5.54 17.22
C GLU A 263 12.54 -4.77 17.46
N ILE A 264 12.41 -3.60 18.09
CA ILE A 264 13.46 -2.60 18.21
C ILE A 264 13.63 -2.28 19.69
N GLU A 265 14.78 -2.59 20.26
CA GLU A 265 15.18 -2.25 21.63
C GLU A 265 15.83 -0.88 21.67
N LEU A 266 15.51 -0.06 22.68
CA LEU A 266 16.19 1.19 22.94
C LEU A 266 17.45 0.96 23.78
N LEU A 267 18.61 1.42 23.29
CA LEU A 267 19.91 1.32 23.99
C LEU A 267 20.29 2.58 24.79
N GLU A 268 19.60 3.72 24.58
CA GLU A 268 19.82 4.97 25.33
C GLU A 268 18.87 5.07 26.53
N GLU A 269 19.13 5.98 27.48
CA GLU A 269 18.33 6.09 28.71
C GLU A 269 16.86 6.32 28.44
N THR A 270 16.54 7.28 27.54
CA THR A 270 15.16 7.60 27.17
C THR A 270 15.05 8.04 25.72
N ALA A 271 13.89 7.75 25.11
CA ALA A 271 13.51 8.30 23.82
C ALA A 271 11.98 8.55 23.78
N ASN A 272 11.58 9.44 22.87
CA ASN A 272 10.20 9.60 22.48
C ASN A 272 9.99 8.95 21.11
N ALA A 273 8.99 8.06 21.01
CA ALA A 273 8.58 7.47 19.77
C ALA A 273 7.33 8.17 19.22
N PHE A 274 7.27 8.23 17.90
CA PHE A 274 6.09 8.59 17.12
C PHE A 274 5.82 7.48 16.12
N VAL A 275 4.56 7.04 16.03
CA VAL A 275 4.13 6.06 15.04
C VAL A 275 2.98 6.62 14.21
N PHE A 276 3.04 6.37 12.91
CA PHE A 276 2.01 6.76 11.98
C PHE A 276 1.86 5.70 10.90
N GLY A 277 0.73 5.00 10.92
CA GLY A 277 0.41 3.93 9.99
C GLY A 277 -1.10 3.73 9.87
N GLU A 278 -1.48 2.81 9.03
CA GLU A 278 -2.85 2.42 8.69
C GLU A 278 -3.00 0.89 8.69
N ARG A 279 -4.16 0.40 8.29
CA ARG A 279 -4.46 -1.03 8.15
C ARG A 279 -4.55 -1.79 9.48
N GLY A 280 -4.75 -1.11 10.58
CA GLY A 280 -4.95 -1.77 11.88
C GLY A 280 -6.40 -2.26 12.10
N LYS A 281 -7.39 -1.61 11.49
CA LYS A 281 -8.81 -2.06 11.51
C LYS A 281 -9.17 -2.88 10.28
N PHE A 282 -8.70 -2.47 9.11
CA PHE A 282 -9.06 -3.04 7.82
C PHE A 282 -7.82 -3.61 7.13
N GLY A 283 -7.77 -4.92 6.90
CA GLY A 283 -6.67 -5.55 6.14
C GLY A 283 -6.69 -5.15 4.67
N PRO A 284 -5.54 -5.21 3.96
CA PRO A 284 -5.50 -4.92 2.53
C PRO A 284 -6.39 -5.89 1.75
N PRO A 285 -7.32 -5.39 0.90
CA PRO A 285 -8.25 -6.24 0.17
C PRO A 285 -7.56 -7.18 -0.83
N GLY A 286 -8.09 -8.41 -0.96
CA GLY A 286 -7.82 -9.27 -2.09
C GLY A 286 -8.77 -8.99 -3.26
N VAL A 287 -8.50 -9.59 -4.41
CA VAL A 287 -9.33 -9.47 -5.63
C VAL A 287 -9.71 -10.85 -6.17
N LEU A 288 -10.78 -10.94 -6.95
CA LEU A 288 -11.28 -12.19 -7.57
C LEU A 288 -11.51 -13.34 -6.57
N GLY A 289 -12.00 -13.05 -5.38
CA GLY A 289 -12.21 -14.05 -4.33
C GLY A 289 -10.95 -14.38 -3.53
N GLY A 290 -9.86 -13.64 -3.72
CA GLY A 290 -8.71 -13.64 -2.80
C GLY A 290 -9.07 -12.99 -1.48
N GLY A 291 -8.53 -13.51 -0.38
CA GLY A 291 -8.75 -12.98 0.96
C GLY A 291 -7.88 -11.75 1.27
N PRO A 292 -8.24 -10.99 2.30
CA PRO A 292 -7.46 -9.83 2.73
C PRO A 292 -6.12 -10.26 3.36
N GLY A 293 -5.12 -9.38 3.25
CA GLY A 293 -3.89 -9.49 4.02
C GLY A 293 -4.13 -9.26 5.52
N ALA A 294 -3.21 -9.72 6.37
CA ALA A 294 -3.25 -9.47 7.79
C ALA A 294 -3.13 -7.97 8.10
N ARG A 295 -3.76 -7.57 9.20
CA ARG A 295 -3.78 -6.18 9.64
C ARG A 295 -2.45 -5.76 10.25
N ASN A 296 -2.19 -4.45 10.23
CA ASN A 296 -1.08 -3.81 10.94
C ASN A 296 -1.26 -3.95 12.46
N VAL A 297 -0.17 -4.26 13.17
CA VAL A 297 -0.15 -4.29 14.63
C VAL A 297 1.07 -3.52 15.11
N PHE A 298 0.84 -2.55 15.97
CA PHE A 298 1.89 -1.84 16.67
C PHE A 298 1.77 -2.04 18.17
N ARG A 299 2.90 -2.29 18.84
CA ARG A 299 3.00 -2.44 20.30
C ARG A 299 4.23 -1.70 20.81
N TYR A 300 4.13 -1.17 22.01
CA TYR A 300 5.25 -0.60 22.76
C TYR A 300 5.29 -1.16 24.17
N GLU A 301 6.47 -1.39 24.66
CA GLU A 301 6.70 -1.95 26.00
C GLU A 301 6.74 -0.85 27.05
N GLN A 302 6.19 -1.14 28.21
CA GLN A 302 6.29 -0.37 29.46
C GLN A 302 6.67 -1.34 30.58
N ASP A 303 6.86 -0.86 31.80
CA ASP A 303 7.36 -1.68 32.92
C ASP A 303 6.51 -2.89 33.27
N ASP A 304 5.22 -2.89 32.91
CA ASP A 304 4.25 -3.95 33.21
C ASP A 304 3.78 -4.72 31.96
N GLY A 305 4.35 -4.47 30.79
CA GLY A 305 4.10 -5.23 29.57
C GLY A 305 3.91 -4.41 28.29
N TYR A 306 3.36 -5.07 27.27
CA TYR A 306 3.13 -4.46 25.96
C TYR A 306 1.76 -3.78 25.88
N TYR A 307 1.75 -2.57 25.31
CA TYR A 307 0.57 -1.76 25.06
C TYR A 307 0.37 -1.48 23.58
N HIS A 308 -0.88 -1.24 23.20
CA HIS A 308 -1.25 -0.76 21.88
C HIS A 308 -1.51 0.75 21.92
N PRO A 309 -1.15 1.51 20.88
CA PRO A 309 -1.59 2.89 20.76
C PRO A 309 -3.11 3.00 20.77
N PRO A 310 -3.70 3.99 21.49
CA PRO A 310 -5.17 4.20 21.51
C PRO A 310 -5.79 4.39 20.12
N GLN A 311 -5.05 5.02 19.21
CA GLN A 311 -5.43 5.20 17.81
C GLN A 311 -4.86 4.10 16.90
N ILE A 312 -4.67 2.91 17.45
CA ILE A 312 -4.21 1.68 16.78
C ILE A 312 -2.77 1.80 16.27
N SER A 313 -2.56 2.45 15.11
CA SER A 313 -1.23 2.61 14.50
C SER A 313 -0.79 4.09 14.45
N LYS A 314 -1.43 4.96 15.23
CA LYS A 314 -1.13 6.39 15.28
C LYS A 314 -0.97 6.86 16.73
N MET A 315 0.20 7.33 17.08
CA MET A 315 0.45 7.92 18.40
C MET A 315 1.70 8.78 18.38
N VAL A 316 1.65 9.88 19.10
CA VAL A 316 2.80 10.75 19.38
C VAL A 316 3.19 10.65 20.86
N GLY A 317 4.47 10.92 21.18
CA GLY A 317 4.92 11.06 22.56
C GLY A 317 4.92 9.75 23.34
N ILE A 318 5.12 8.61 22.69
CA ILE A 318 5.36 7.32 23.36
C ILE A 318 6.74 7.42 24.02
N LYS A 319 6.78 7.48 25.34
CA LYS A 319 8.04 7.44 26.09
C LYS A 319 8.48 6.00 26.27
N ILE A 320 9.72 5.72 25.92
CA ILE A 320 10.39 4.45 26.15
C ILE A 320 11.72 4.69 26.85
N THR A 321 12.15 3.71 27.63
CA THR A 321 13.41 3.70 28.38
C THR A 321 14.31 2.56 27.92
N ARG A 322 15.58 2.62 28.32
CA ARG A 322 16.59 1.60 27.97
C ARG A 322 16.08 0.19 28.22
N GLY A 323 16.27 -0.70 27.26
CA GLY A 323 15.85 -2.09 27.30
C GLY A 323 14.38 -2.33 26.95
N GLN A 324 13.55 -1.28 26.81
CA GLN A 324 12.17 -1.43 26.35
C GLN A 324 12.12 -1.53 24.82
N HIS A 325 11.09 -2.20 24.33
CA HIS A 325 10.93 -2.55 22.91
C HIS A 325 9.75 -1.83 22.25
N LEU A 326 9.93 -1.57 20.98
CA LEU A 326 8.85 -1.25 20.04
C LEU A 326 8.70 -2.41 19.08
N ARG A 327 7.47 -2.94 18.94
CA ARG A 327 7.17 -4.05 18.04
C ARG A 327 6.16 -3.64 16.98
N LEU A 328 6.54 -3.83 15.72
CA LEU A 328 5.71 -3.57 14.56
C LEU A 328 5.54 -4.85 13.75
N GLU A 329 4.29 -5.25 13.53
CA GLU A 329 3.92 -6.36 12.66
C GLU A 329 3.19 -5.80 11.45
N THR A 330 3.90 -5.66 10.33
CA THR A 330 3.36 -4.98 9.14
C THR A 330 2.34 -5.86 8.40
N PRO A 331 1.40 -5.26 7.66
CA PRO A 331 0.40 -6.01 6.92
C PRO A 331 1.01 -6.83 5.79
N GLY A 332 0.37 -7.95 5.46
CA GLY A 332 0.58 -8.62 4.18
C GLY A 332 -0.22 -7.95 3.07
N GLY A 333 0.04 -8.31 1.82
CA GLY A 333 -0.81 -7.92 0.68
C GLY A 333 -2.06 -8.80 0.56
N GLY A 334 -3.07 -8.33 -0.16
CA GLY A 334 -4.27 -9.09 -0.48
C GLY A 334 -4.00 -10.23 -1.47
N GLY A 335 -4.75 -11.32 -1.36
CA GLY A 335 -4.68 -12.47 -2.27
C GLY A 335 -5.31 -12.19 -3.64
N TYR A 336 -4.97 -12.99 -4.63
CA TYR A 336 -5.53 -12.93 -5.98
C TYR A 336 -6.17 -14.26 -6.36
N GLY A 337 -7.46 -14.24 -6.71
CA GLY A 337 -8.24 -15.44 -7.04
C GLY A 337 -8.54 -16.32 -5.82
N ALA A 338 -9.49 -17.24 -5.96
CA ALA A 338 -9.95 -18.08 -4.86
C ALA A 338 -8.84 -18.97 -4.28
N ALA A 339 -8.67 -18.96 -2.97
CA ALA A 339 -7.60 -19.67 -2.27
C ALA A 339 -7.68 -21.20 -2.44
N ASN A 340 -8.89 -21.76 -2.53
CA ASN A 340 -9.09 -23.19 -2.79
C ASN A 340 -8.67 -23.65 -4.22
N GLN A 341 -8.31 -22.69 -5.09
CA GLN A 341 -7.76 -22.99 -6.41
C GLN A 341 -6.21 -23.03 -6.42
N ARG A 342 -5.55 -22.65 -5.30
CA ARG A 342 -4.09 -22.74 -5.20
C ARG A 342 -3.64 -24.19 -5.31
N ASP A 343 -2.56 -24.42 -6.05
CA ASP A 343 -1.92 -25.74 -6.14
C ASP A 343 -1.55 -26.26 -4.74
N PRO A 344 -2.01 -27.44 -4.33
CA PRO A 344 -1.66 -28.03 -3.04
C PRO A 344 -0.15 -28.13 -2.80
N LYS A 345 0.65 -28.37 -3.83
CA LYS A 345 2.11 -28.38 -3.72
C LYS A 345 2.68 -27.01 -3.41
N ALA A 346 2.10 -25.94 -3.98
CA ALA A 346 2.51 -24.57 -3.66
C ALA A 346 2.18 -24.23 -2.21
N VAL A 347 1.01 -24.68 -1.67
CA VAL A 347 0.66 -24.51 -0.26
C VAL A 347 1.64 -25.27 0.64
N ALA A 348 1.95 -26.53 0.33
CA ALA A 348 2.93 -27.32 1.10
C ALA A 348 4.31 -26.65 1.11
N ARG A 349 4.73 -26.09 -0.02
CA ARG A 349 5.96 -25.31 -0.10
C ARG A 349 5.91 -24.05 0.78
N ASP A 350 4.79 -23.30 0.77
CA ASP A 350 4.63 -22.14 1.65
C ASP A 350 4.73 -22.54 3.13
N VAL A 351 4.20 -23.71 3.51
CA VAL A 351 4.32 -24.23 4.86
C VAL A 351 5.76 -24.62 5.19
N SER A 352 6.46 -25.28 4.28
CA SER A 352 7.88 -25.67 4.48
C SER A 352 8.81 -24.46 4.61
N LEU A 353 8.45 -23.34 3.99
CA LEU A 353 9.19 -22.05 4.07
C LEU A 353 8.77 -21.21 5.28
N GLY A 354 7.78 -21.64 6.07
CA GLY A 354 7.25 -20.87 7.19
C GLY A 354 6.42 -19.65 6.78
N TYR A 355 5.97 -19.59 5.54
CA TYR A 355 5.13 -18.48 5.04
C TYR A 355 3.67 -18.63 5.48
N VAL A 356 3.20 -19.87 5.52
CA VAL A 356 1.85 -20.25 5.93
C VAL A 356 1.96 -21.35 6.99
N THR A 357 1.17 -21.27 8.06
CA THR A 357 1.11 -22.36 9.03
C THR A 357 0.29 -23.53 8.50
N ALA A 358 0.55 -24.75 9.00
CA ALA A 358 -0.22 -25.94 8.63
C ALA A 358 -1.73 -25.77 8.93
N ALA A 359 -2.06 -25.05 10.00
CA ALA A 359 -3.44 -24.72 10.36
C ALA A 359 -4.10 -23.84 9.28
N ARG A 360 -3.40 -22.80 8.81
CA ARG A 360 -3.89 -21.91 7.73
C ARG A 360 -3.93 -22.60 6.37
N ALA A 361 -3.02 -23.54 6.11
CA ALA A 361 -3.08 -24.36 4.90
C ALA A 361 -4.42 -25.13 4.83
N GLU A 362 -4.89 -25.66 5.94
CA GLU A 362 -6.17 -26.36 6.01
C GLU A 362 -7.37 -25.42 6.00
N THR A 363 -7.37 -24.36 6.81
CA THR A 363 -8.53 -23.46 6.95
C THR A 363 -8.75 -22.55 5.75
N ASP A 364 -7.68 -21.98 5.21
CA ASP A 364 -7.78 -20.93 4.18
C ASP A 364 -7.68 -21.49 2.76
N TYR A 365 -6.82 -22.51 2.56
CA TYR A 365 -6.57 -23.09 1.23
C TYR A 365 -7.26 -24.44 1.01
N LEU A 366 -7.85 -25.00 2.08
CA LEU A 366 -8.46 -26.35 2.09
C LEU A 366 -7.46 -27.42 1.61
N VAL A 367 -6.21 -27.34 2.11
CA VAL A 367 -5.14 -28.27 1.82
C VAL A 367 -4.74 -29.02 3.09
N ARG A 368 -4.90 -30.33 3.08
CA ARG A 368 -4.41 -31.22 4.13
C ARG A 368 -3.00 -31.66 3.80
N LEU A 369 -2.11 -31.57 4.77
CA LEU A 369 -0.74 -32.10 4.69
C LEU A 369 -0.66 -33.43 5.47
N ASP A 370 0.20 -34.31 5.02
CA ASP A 370 0.55 -35.54 5.72
C ASP A 370 1.61 -35.31 6.84
N ALA A 371 2.05 -36.37 7.50
CA ALA A 371 3.05 -36.31 8.57
C ALA A 371 4.44 -35.85 8.09
N HIS A 372 4.71 -35.87 6.79
CA HIS A 372 5.96 -35.43 6.18
C HIS A 372 5.90 -34.01 5.65
N GLY A 373 4.71 -33.37 5.70
CA GLY A 373 4.47 -32.04 5.16
C GLY A 373 4.10 -32.01 3.67
N ASP A 374 3.92 -33.17 3.06
CA ASP A 374 3.47 -33.31 1.67
C ASP A 374 1.94 -33.20 1.58
N PRO A 375 1.38 -32.73 0.42
CA PRO A 375 -0.05 -32.57 0.29
C PRO A 375 -0.76 -33.94 0.18
N ASP A 376 -1.66 -34.23 1.13
CA ASP A 376 -2.61 -35.36 1.02
C ASP A 376 -3.69 -34.99 0.00
N ILE A 377 -3.47 -35.39 -1.25
CA ILE A 377 -4.37 -35.05 -2.36
C ILE A 377 -5.80 -35.58 -2.16
N PRO A 378 -6.03 -36.86 -1.75
CA PRO A 378 -7.36 -37.38 -1.50
C PRO A 378 -8.11 -36.60 -0.40
N ALA A 379 -7.45 -36.29 0.72
CA ALA A 379 -8.06 -35.53 1.81
C ALA A 379 -8.34 -34.07 1.38
N THR A 380 -7.40 -33.43 0.68
CA THR A 380 -7.55 -32.09 0.09
C THR A 380 -8.77 -32.01 -0.84
N GLN A 381 -8.93 -32.99 -1.74
CA GLN A 381 -10.10 -33.04 -2.65
C GLN A 381 -11.43 -33.18 -1.90
N ARG A 382 -11.46 -33.99 -0.82
CA ARG A 382 -12.66 -34.09 0.04
C ARG A 382 -13.01 -32.77 0.72
N LEU A 383 -12.00 -32.07 1.28
CA LEU A 383 -12.20 -30.75 1.90
C LEU A 383 -12.75 -29.73 0.92
N ARG A 384 -12.14 -29.63 -0.26
CA ARG A 384 -12.56 -28.68 -1.30
C ARG A 384 -13.96 -28.98 -1.83
N LYS A 385 -14.32 -30.25 -1.96
CA LYS A 385 -15.67 -30.66 -2.38
C LYS A 385 -16.73 -30.34 -1.31
N ALA A 386 -16.42 -30.59 -0.03
CA ALA A 386 -17.33 -30.28 1.07
C ALA A 386 -17.59 -28.78 1.25
N ALA A 387 -16.64 -27.91 0.88
CA ALA A 387 -16.78 -26.45 0.94
C ALA A 387 -17.57 -25.87 -0.25
N GLN A 388 -17.94 -26.67 -1.27
CA GLN A 388 -18.74 -26.27 -2.43
C GLN A 388 -20.23 -26.68 -2.30
N SER A 389 -20.54 -27.57 -1.34
CA SER A 389 -21.88 -28.00 -0.99
C SER A 389 -22.49 -27.10 0.09
#